data_e7d743d2b8d7703d02598fde8a9c97ae
#
_entry.id   e7d743d2b8d7703d02598fde8a9c97ae
#
_cell.length_a   1.000
_cell.length_b   1.000
_cell.length_c   1.000
_cell.angle_alpha   90.00
_cell.angle_beta   90.00
_cell.angle_gamma   90.00
#
_symmetry.space_group_name_H-M   'P 1'
#
loop_
_entity.id
_entity.type
_entity.pdbx_description
1 polymer ?
#
loop_
_entity_poly.entity_id
_entity_poly.type
_entity_poly.pdbx_seq_one_letter_code
_entity_poly.pdbx_strand_id
1 'polypeptide(L)'
;MSRYRGPRQKKINRLGSLPGLTSKQPRVKKDPRNPSRAKKKSQYRIRLEEKQKLRFHYGLTERQLLKYVRIAGKAKGPTGQVLLQLLEMRLDNTLFRLGMASTIPQARQLVNHRHILVNNRIVDIPSYRCKPRDIISAREKEKSRALIQNYLDSSAKNQKALPDHLILNHRLSDDPRDLLKGSVKQIVDREGVGLKEIKELLVVEYYSRQI
;
A
#
# COMPACT_ATOMS: atom_id res chain seq x y z
N MET A 1 -17.78 1.84 -4.59
CA MET A 1 -16.74 2.71 -4.03
C MET A 1 -15.96 3.37 -5.16
N SER A 2 -15.87 4.69 -5.17
CA SER A 2 -15.17 5.45 -6.22
C SER A 2 -13.66 5.17 -6.14
N ARG A 3 -13.04 4.78 -7.26
CA ARG A 3 -11.59 4.53 -7.38
C ARG A 3 -11.03 5.27 -8.60
N TYR A 4 -9.73 5.60 -8.55
CA TYR A 4 -9.08 6.23 -9.69
C TYR A 4 -8.97 5.24 -10.86
N ARG A 5 -9.57 5.58 -12.00
CA ARG A 5 -9.53 4.78 -13.26
C ARG A 5 -8.73 5.45 -14.37
N GLY A 6 -8.18 6.63 -14.12
CA GLY A 6 -7.40 7.38 -15.11
C GLY A 6 -6.00 6.83 -15.38
N PRO A 7 -5.23 7.48 -16.25
CA PRO A 7 -3.91 7.02 -16.69
C PRO A 7 -2.89 7.04 -15.55
N ARG A 8 -2.48 5.86 -15.08
CA ARG A 8 -1.53 5.69 -13.97
C ARG A 8 -0.13 6.19 -14.32
N GLN A 9 0.31 6.00 -15.58
CA GLN A 9 1.61 6.46 -16.04
C GLN A 9 1.80 7.97 -15.85
N LYS A 10 0.77 8.78 -16.14
CA LYS A 10 0.80 10.23 -15.95
C LYS A 10 1.00 10.61 -14.46
N LYS A 11 0.49 9.79 -13.54
CA LYS A 11 0.65 10.03 -12.10
C LYS A 11 2.07 9.72 -11.63
N ILE A 12 2.63 8.58 -12.01
CA ILE A 12 3.99 8.22 -11.62
C ILE A 12 5.04 9.11 -12.28
N ASN A 13 4.82 9.59 -13.51
CA ASN A 13 5.72 10.56 -14.15
C ASN A 13 5.77 11.90 -13.40
N ARG A 14 4.68 12.28 -12.72
CA ARG A 14 4.60 13.54 -11.95
C ARG A 14 5.06 13.39 -10.51
N LEU A 15 4.73 12.28 -9.86
CA LEU A 15 4.88 12.09 -8.41
C LEU A 15 6.05 11.18 -8.02
N GLY A 16 6.70 10.57 -9.00
CA GLY A 16 7.74 9.56 -8.77
C GLY A 16 7.18 8.14 -8.75
N SER A 17 8.03 7.18 -8.43
CA SER A 17 7.67 5.77 -8.37
C SER A 17 6.63 5.50 -7.28
N LEU A 18 5.52 4.85 -7.63
CA LEU A 18 4.43 4.49 -6.73
C LEU A 18 4.11 2.98 -6.90
N PRO A 19 4.88 2.10 -6.27
CA PRO A 19 4.77 0.65 -6.47
C PRO A 19 3.40 0.09 -6.05
N GLY A 20 2.72 0.70 -5.09
CA GLY A 20 1.34 0.33 -4.73
C GLY A 20 0.31 0.62 -5.81
N LEU A 21 0.53 1.62 -6.66
CA LEU A 21 -0.39 1.98 -7.75
C LEU A 21 -0.14 1.14 -9.01
N THR A 22 1.11 0.94 -9.39
CA THR A 22 1.51 0.26 -10.61
C THR A 22 2.95 -0.24 -10.54
N SER A 23 3.22 -1.36 -11.19
CA SER A 23 4.58 -1.92 -11.34
C SER A 23 5.44 -1.18 -12.38
N LYS A 24 4.83 -0.31 -13.20
CA LYS A 24 5.55 0.45 -14.22
C LYS A 24 6.45 1.52 -13.59
N GLN A 25 7.62 1.74 -14.20
CA GLN A 25 8.53 2.80 -13.80
C GLN A 25 8.14 4.16 -14.41
N PRO A 26 8.46 5.28 -13.73
CA PRO A 26 8.26 6.60 -14.31
C PRO A 26 9.13 6.78 -15.55
N ARG A 27 8.54 7.26 -16.63
CA ARG A 27 9.27 7.65 -17.83
C ARG A 27 9.74 9.09 -17.66
N VAL A 28 11.00 9.28 -17.33
CA VAL A 28 11.61 10.61 -17.27
C VAL A 28 11.83 11.08 -18.71
N LYS A 29 10.97 11.96 -19.21
CA LYS A 29 11.29 12.76 -20.40
C LYS A 29 12.30 13.82 -19.95
N LYS A 30 13.59 13.54 -20.10
CA LYS A 30 14.59 14.59 -20.11
C LYS A 30 14.34 15.39 -21.39
N ASP A 31 13.79 16.59 -21.27
CA ASP A 31 13.78 17.53 -22.39
C ASP A 31 15.20 18.14 -22.46
N PRO A 32 16.01 17.76 -23.45
CA PRO A 32 17.40 18.23 -23.56
C PRO A 32 17.49 19.74 -23.79
N ARG A 33 16.37 20.39 -24.20
CA ARG A 33 16.35 21.80 -24.62
C ARG A 33 16.14 22.80 -23.46
N ASN A 34 15.75 22.36 -22.26
CA ASN A 34 15.51 23.25 -21.12
C ASN A 34 15.83 22.62 -19.76
N PRO A 35 17.11 22.39 -19.40
CA PRO A 35 17.46 21.88 -18.07
C PRO A 35 17.26 22.93 -16.96
N SER A 36 17.18 24.22 -17.30
CA SER A 36 17.34 25.32 -16.33
C SER A 36 16.06 25.97 -15.80
N ARG A 37 14.87 25.60 -16.27
CA ARG A 37 13.60 26.15 -15.75
C ARG A 37 12.83 25.21 -14.81
N ALA A 38 13.50 24.55 -13.88
CA ALA A 38 12.85 23.98 -12.73
C ALA A 38 12.33 25.12 -11.83
N LYS A 39 11.14 25.67 -12.16
CA LYS A 39 10.49 26.71 -11.33
C LYS A 39 10.51 26.26 -9.89
N LYS A 40 11.09 27.05 -9.01
CA LYS A 40 11.12 26.83 -7.57
C LYS A 40 9.70 26.49 -7.10
N LYS A 41 9.50 25.30 -6.54
CA LYS A 41 8.17 24.85 -6.10
C LYS A 41 7.74 25.67 -4.89
N SER A 42 6.49 26.18 -4.89
CA SER A 42 5.91 26.80 -3.70
C SER A 42 5.76 25.78 -2.57
N GLN A 43 5.78 26.22 -1.33
CA GLN A 43 5.60 25.39 -0.14
C GLN A 43 4.25 24.62 -0.19
N TYR A 44 3.19 25.29 -0.63
CA TYR A 44 1.89 24.64 -0.84
C TYR A 44 1.98 23.48 -1.85
N ARG A 45 2.68 23.67 -2.98
CA ARG A 45 2.84 22.64 -4.01
C ARG A 45 3.62 21.44 -3.48
N ILE A 46 4.64 21.65 -2.66
CA ILE A 46 5.43 20.57 -2.05
C ILE A 46 4.53 19.73 -1.13
N ARG A 47 3.76 20.35 -0.24
CA ARG A 47 2.81 19.63 0.65
C ARG A 47 1.74 18.88 -0.15
N LEU A 48 1.20 19.52 -1.19
CA LEU A 48 0.21 18.91 -2.06
C LEU A 48 0.77 17.67 -2.80
N GLU A 49 1.99 17.73 -3.29
CA GLU A 49 2.65 16.60 -3.97
C GLU A 49 2.83 15.42 -3.01
N GLU A 50 3.29 15.64 -1.78
CA GLU A 50 3.44 14.59 -0.77
C GLU A 50 2.08 13.96 -0.40
N LYS A 51 1.05 14.77 -0.18
CA LYS A 51 -0.31 14.27 0.01
C LYS A 51 -0.78 13.41 -1.16
N GLN A 52 -0.54 13.86 -2.39
CA GLN A 52 -0.95 13.11 -3.59
C GLN A 52 -0.16 11.80 -3.75
N LYS A 53 1.12 11.75 -3.35
CA LYS A 53 1.89 10.51 -3.32
C LYS A 53 1.20 9.46 -2.42
N LEU A 54 0.86 9.81 -1.18
CA LEU A 54 0.12 8.92 -0.28
C LEU A 54 -1.21 8.48 -0.89
N ARG A 55 -2.00 9.44 -1.33
CA ARG A 55 -3.32 9.17 -1.89
C ARG A 55 -3.29 8.17 -3.04
N PHE A 56 -2.36 8.35 -3.99
CA PHE A 56 -2.27 7.48 -5.17
C PHE A 56 -1.58 6.16 -4.85
N HIS A 57 -0.58 6.15 -3.97
CA HIS A 57 0.10 4.93 -3.57
C HIS A 57 -0.88 3.94 -2.94
N TYR A 58 -1.60 4.37 -1.90
CA TYR A 58 -2.59 3.54 -1.20
C TYR A 58 -3.96 3.51 -1.90
N GLY A 59 -4.11 4.20 -3.04
CA GLY A 59 -5.34 4.22 -3.82
C GLY A 59 -6.56 4.76 -3.06
N LEU A 60 -6.38 5.77 -2.21
CA LEU A 60 -7.42 6.37 -1.39
C LEU A 60 -8.18 7.48 -2.12
N THR A 61 -9.43 7.72 -1.70
CA THR A 61 -10.13 8.96 -2.01
C THR A 61 -9.69 10.06 -1.04
N GLU A 62 -9.91 11.33 -1.39
CA GLU A 62 -9.56 12.46 -0.52
C GLU A 62 -10.30 12.37 0.83
N ARG A 63 -11.59 12.06 0.79
CA ARG A 63 -12.42 11.90 1.99
C ARG A 63 -11.89 10.79 2.92
N GLN A 64 -11.41 9.69 2.34
CA GLN A 64 -10.83 8.60 3.13
C GLN A 64 -9.51 9.02 3.77
N LEU A 65 -8.62 9.69 3.03
CA LEU A 65 -7.35 10.15 3.55
C LEU A 65 -7.57 11.15 4.70
N LEU A 66 -8.47 12.13 4.52
CA LEU A 66 -8.84 13.07 5.58
C LEU A 66 -9.36 12.35 6.83
N LYS A 67 -10.20 11.30 6.67
CA LYS A 67 -10.67 10.48 7.79
C LYS A 67 -9.51 9.82 8.55
N TYR A 68 -8.51 9.28 7.84
CA TYR A 68 -7.33 8.69 8.47
C TYR A 68 -6.49 9.72 9.21
N VAL A 69 -6.31 10.92 8.64
CA VAL A 69 -5.59 12.03 9.31
C VAL A 69 -6.30 12.43 10.60
N ARG A 70 -7.62 12.57 10.59
CA ARG A 70 -8.42 12.87 11.79
C ARG A 70 -8.31 11.79 12.86
N ILE A 71 -8.29 10.51 12.47
CA ILE A 71 -8.09 9.40 13.41
C ILE A 71 -6.67 9.44 13.99
N ALA A 72 -5.66 9.68 13.15
CA ALA A 72 -4.27 9.76 13.60
C ALA A 72 -4.02 10.94 14.55
N GLY A 73 -4.68 12.09 14.31
CA GLY A 73 -4.57 13.26 15.18
C GLY A 73 -5.21 13.08 16.56
N LYS A 74 -6.15 12.13 16.70
CA LYS A 74 -6.78 11.79 18.00
C LYS A 74 -6.03 10.69 18.75
N ALA A 75 -5.15 9.96 18.08
CA ALA A 75 -4.41 8.84 18.68
C ALA A 75 -3.18 9.35 19.45
N LYS A 76 -2.73 8.55 20.43
CA LYS A 76 -1.48 8.81 21.15
C LYS A 76 -0.28 8.61 20.23
N GLY A 77 0.67 9.54 20.23
CA GLY A 77 1.91 9.47 19.45
C GLY A 77 1.99 10.46 18.29
N PRO A 78 3.08 10.43 17.51
CA PRO A 78 3.28 11.33 16.36
C PRO A 78 2.24 11.08 15.26
N THR A 79 1.43 12.08 14.95
CA THR A 79 0.31 11.96 13.98
C THR A 79 0.75 11.40 12.63
N GLY A 80 1.92 11.80 12.12
CA GLY A 80 2.45 11.30 10.84
C GLY A 80 2.76 9.81 10.87
N GLN A 81 3.40 9.33 11.93
CA GLN A 81 3.72 7.92 12.11
C GLN A 81 2.45 7.07 12.27
N VAL A 82 1.52 7.51 13.11
CA VAL A 82 0.23 6.81 13.29
C VAL A 82 -0.55 6.76 11.98
N LEU A 83 -0.54 7.84 11.19
CA LEU A 83 -1.16 7.86 9.87
C LEU A 83 -0.58 6.76 8.96
N LEU A 84 0.74 6.66 8.90
CA LEU A 84 1.41 5.63 8.08
C LEU A 84 1.10 4.22 8.59
N GLN A 85 1.10 3.99 9.90
CA GLN A 85 0.71 2.71 10.50
C GLN A 85 -0.72 2.31 10.10
N LEU A 86 -1.67 3.23 10.22
CA LEU A 86 -3.07 2.99 9.82
C LEU A 86 -3.21 2.64 8.34
N LEU A 87 -2.37 3.21 7.47
CA LEU A 87 -2.39 2.94 6.03
C LEU A 87 -1.71 1.63 5.67
N GLU A 88 -0.59 1.31 6.31
CA GLU A 88 0.14 0.05 6.08
C GLU A 88 -0.63 -1.16 6.60
N MET A 89 -1.35 -1.04 7.73
CA MET A 89 -2.12 -2.13 8.33
C MET A 89 -3.47 -2.40 7.64
N ARG A 90 -3.73 -1.82 6.47
CA ARG A 90 -4.91 -2.14 5.66
C ARG A 90 -4.73 -3.48 4.94
N LEU A 91 -5.77 -4.28 4.88
CA LEU A 91 -5.74 -5.61 4.24
C LEU A 91 -5.29 -5.54 2.77
N ASP A 92 -5.74 -4.54 2.00
CA ASP A 92 -5.31 -4.36 0.61
C ASP A 92 -3.80 -4.10 0.49
N ASN A 93 -3.23 -3.33 1.44
CA ASN A 93 -1.80 -3.09 1.46
C ASN A 93 -1.02 -4.28 2.02
N THR A 94 -1.51 -4.93 3.08
CA THR A 94 -0.86 -6.11 3.66
C THR A 94 -0.70 -7.23 2.62
N LEU A 95 -1.74 -7.49 1.80
CA LEU A 95 -1.67 -8.44 0.69
C LEU A 95 -0.63 -8.06 -0.36
N PHE A 96 -0.53 -6.77 -0.69
CA PHE A 96 0.49 -6.26 -1.60
C PHE A 96 1.91 -6.45 -1.01
N ARG A 97 2.09 -6.23 0.30
CA ARG A 97 3.36 -6.43 1.00
C ARG A 97 3.76 -7.89 1.10
N LEU A 98 2.82 -8.78 1.36
CA LEU A 98 3.01 -10.23 1.37
C LEU A 98 3.35 -10.79 -0.04
N GLY A 99 3.20 -10.00 -1.10
CA GLY A 99 3.43 -10.45 -2.47
C GLY A 99 2.26 -11.24 -3.08
N MET A 100 1.14 -11.38 -2.36
CA MET A 100 -0.08 -12.04 -2.85
C MET A 100 -0.80 -11.24 -3.94
N ALA A 101 -0.37 -10.01 -4.19
CA ALA A 101 -0.84 -9.17 -5.29
C ALA A 101 0.28 -8.27 -5.81
N SER A 102 0.32 -8.00 -7.11
CA SER A 102 1.35 -7.15 -7.72
C SER A 102 1.15 -5.66 -7.45
N THR A 103 -0.09 -5.24 -7.17
CA THR A 103 -0.46 -3.84 -6.88
C THR A 103 -1.63 -3.78 -5.88
N ILE A 104 -1.78 -2.63 -5.18
CA ILE A 104 -2.90 -2.41 -4.25
C ILE A 104 -4.28 -2.47 -4.95
N PRO A 105 -4.48 -1.91 -6.17
CA PRO A 105 -5.74 -2.10 -6.91
C PRO A 105 -6.08 -3.56 -7.17
N GLN A 106 -5.09 -4.40 -7.39
CA GLN A 106 -5.27 -5.84 -7.59
C GLN A 106 -5.59 -6.56 -6.27
N ALA A 107 -4.88 -6.23 -5.20
CA ALA A 107 -5.21 -6.72 -3.86
C ALA A 107 -6.67 -6.41 -3.49
N ARG A 108 -7.16 -5.22 -3.80
CA ARG A 108 -8.58 -4.85 -3.61
C ARG A 108 -9.53 -5.73 -4.39
N GLN A 109 -9.16 -6.09 -5.62
CA GLN A 109 -9.98 -6.98 -6.44
C GLN A 109 -10.06 -8.36 -5.81
N LEU A 110 -8.95 -8.92 -5.34
CA LEU A 110 -8.92 -10.21 -4.65
C LEU A 110 -9.82 -10.21 -3.41
N VAL A 111 -9.75 -9.16 -2.59
CA VAL A 111 -10.58 -9.03 -1.39
C VAL A 111 -12.07 -8.91 -1.76
N ASN A 112 -12.43 -8.00 -2.69
CA ASN A 112 -13.83 -7.80 -3.10
C ASN A 112 -14.44 -9.06 -3.74
N HIS A 113 -13.63 -9.88 -4.40
CA HIS A 113 -14.06 -11.14 -5.01
C HIS A 113 -14.04 -12.32 -4.01
N ARG A 114 -13.76 -12.03 -2.71
CA ARG A 114 -13.81 -13.02 -1.63
C ARG A 114 -12.83 -14.18 -1.82
N HIS A 115 -11.61 -13.87 -2.33
CA HIS A 115 -10.52 -14.84 -2.47
C HIS A 115 -9.68 -14.97 -1.19
N ILE A 116 -9.87 -14.06 -0.23
CA ILE A 116 -9.04 -13.90 0.97
C ILE A 116 -9.83 -14.22 2.23
N LEU A 117 -9.17 -14.90 3.15
CA LEU A 117 -9.64 -15.15 4.51
C LEU A 117 -8.73 -14.40 5.50
N VAL A 118 -9.30 -13.91 6.58
CA VAL A 118 -8.58 -13.42 7.74
C VAL A 118 -9.10 -14.21 8.94
N ASN A 119 -8.20 -14.89 9.66
CA ASN A 119 -8.54 -15.78 10.76
C ASN A 119 -9.65 -16.79 10.37
N ASN A 120 -9.50 -17.42 9.21
CA ASN A 120 -10.42 -18.39 8.60
C ASN A 120 -11.81 -17.84 8.25
N ARG A 121 -12.02 -16.52 8.30
CA ARG A 121 -13.28 -15.88 7.92
C ARG A 121 -13.12 -15.09 6.62
N ILE A 122 -14.13 -15.15 5.76
CA ILE A 122 -14.14 -14.37 4.51
C ILE A 122 -14.24 -12.89 4.86
N VAL A 123 -13.31 -12.10 4.34
CA VAL A 123 -13.33 -10.63 4.44
C VAL A 123 -13.40 -10.04 3.04
N ASP A 124 -14.44 -9.24 2.75
CA ASP A 124 -14.65 -8.58 1.45
C ASP A 124 -14.44 -7.05 1.51
N ILE A 125 -13.94 -6.55 2.64
CA ILE A 125 -13.66 -5.13 2.87
C ILE A 125 -12.16 -4.86 2.73
N PRO A 126 -11.67 -4.23 1.64
CA PRO A 126 -10.25 -3.97 1.43
C PRO A 126 -9.62 -3.03 2.47
N SER A 127 -10.43 -2.20 3.13
CA SER A 127 -9.99 -1.29 4.19
C SER A 127 -10.00 -1.92 5.59
N TYR A 128 -10.23 -3.24 5.69
CA TYR A 128 -10.11 -3.96 6.95
C TYR A 128 -8.73 -3.68 7.59
N ARG A 129 -8.69 -3.38 8.88
CA ARG A 129 -7.46 -3.12 9.61
C ARG A 129 -6.96 -4.42 10.22
N CYS A 130 -5.88 -4.94 9.66
CA CYS A 130 -5.21 -6.09 10.21
C CYS A 130 -4.60 -5.73 11.58
N LYS A 131 -4.66 -6.66 12.51
CA LYS A 131 -4.08 -6.55 13.84
C LYS A 131 -2.87 -7.48 13.96
N PRO A 132 -1.95 -7.24 14.90
CA PRO A 132 -0.95 -8.23 15.25
C PRO A 132 -1.60 -9.60 15.55
N ARG A 133 -0.98 -10.67 15.10
CA ARG A 133 -1.43 -12.08 15.16
C ARG A 133 -2.57 -12.44 14.19
N ASP A 134 -3.05 -11.52 13.34
CA ASP A 134 -4.00 -11.91 12.30
C ASP A 134 -3.31 -12.79 11.26
N ILE A 135 -3.97 -13.89 10.89
CA ILE A 135 -3.55 -14.83 9.86
C ILE A 135 -4.35 -14.55 8.59
N ILE A 136 -3.64 -14.26 7.51
CA ILE A 136 -4.21 -13.98 6.20
C ILE A 136 -3.95 -15.17 5.30
N SER A 137 -4.98 -15.75 4.72
CA SER A 137 -4.86 -16.93 3.88
C SER A 137 -5.69 -16.83 2.62
N ALA A 138 -5.32 -17.63 1.62
CA ALA A 138 -6.13 -17.83 0.43
C ALA A 138 -7.37 -18.67 0.76
N ARG A 139 -8.51 -18.36 0.13
CA ARG A 139 -9.69 -19.21 0.21
C ARG A 139 -9.40 -20.58 -0.42
N GLU A 140 -9.97 -21.65 0.13
CA GLU A 140 -9.73 -23.04 -0.27
C GLU A 140 -10.27 -23.44 -1.66
N LYS A 141 -10.75 -22.49 -2.46
CA LYS A 141 -11.13 -22.73 -3.86
C LYS A 141 -9.87 -22.82 -4.72
N GLU A 142 -9.78 -23.82 -5.58
CA GLU A 142 -8.67 -24.05 -6.50
C GLU A 142 -8.29 -22.79 -7.31
N LYS A 143 -9.29 -22.13 -7.90
CA LYS A 143 -9.08 -20.85 -8.64
C LYS A 143 -8.43 -19.76 -7.78
N SER A 144 -8.77 -19.67 -6.49
CA SER A 144 -8.21 -18.66 -5.58
C SER A 144 -6.77 -18.98 -5.23
N ARG A 145 -6.47 -20.27 -5.00
CA ARG A 145 -5.10 -20.74 -4.71
C ARG A 145 -4.19 -20.53 -5.91
N ALA A 146 -4.60 -20.98 -7.09
CA ALA A 146 -3.81 -20.82 -8.32
C ALA A 146 -3.48 -19.33 -8.61
N LEU A 147 -4.45 -18.42 -8.44
CA LEU A 147 -4.22 -16.99 -8.61
C LEU A 147 -3.16 -16.44 -7.65
N ILE A 148 -3.26 -16.77 -6.37
CA ILE A 148 -2.35 -16.25 -5.34
C ILE A 148 -0.96 -16.88 -5.50
N GLN A 149 -0.89 -18.19 -5.81
CA GLN A 149 0.38 -18.86 -6.08
C GLN A 149 1.13 -18.19 -7.24
N ASN A 150 0.48 -17.93 -8.36
CA ASN A 150 1.09 -17.25 -9.50
C ASN A 150 1.66 -15.86 -9.14
N TYR A 151 1.03 -15.14 -8.21
CA TYR A 151 1.54 -13.85 -7.75
C TYR A 151 2.72 -13.99 -6.79
N LEU A 152 2.69 -14.97 -5.90
CA LEU A 152 3.80 -15.26 -5.00
C LEU A 152 5.05 -15.67 -5.79
N ASP A 153 4.90 -16.54 -6.80
CA ASP A 153 5.99 -16.96 -7.67
C ASP A 153 6.58 -15.78 -8.46
N SER A 154 5.73 -14.89 -8.96
CA SER A 154 6.15 -13.67 -9.64
C SER A 154 6.85 -12.70 -8.69
N SER A 155 6.40 -12.62 -7.44
CA SER A 155 6.98 -11.77 -6.40
C SER A 155 8.34 -12.30 -5.93
N ALA A 156 8.47 -13.62 -5.78
CA ALA A 156 9.72 -14.30 -5.46
C ALA A 156 10.80 -14.08 -6.53
N LYS A 157 10.44 -14.16 -7.81
CA LYS A 157 11.33 -13.85 -8.94
C LYS A 157 11.84 -12.40 -8.91
N ASN A 158 11.03 -11.46 -8.42
CA ASN A 158 11.40 -10.04 -8.30
C ASN A 158 12.16 -9.70 -7.02
N GLN A 159 12.55 -10.68 -6.21
CA GLN A 159 13.33 -10.54 -4.96
C GLN A 159 12.83 -9.43 -4.03
N LYS A 160 11.52 -9.22 -3.95
CA LYS A 160 10.95 -8.24 -3.02
C LYS A 160 11.17 -8.71 -1.60
N ALA A 161 11.96 -7.95 -0.84
CA ALA A 161 12.14 -8.19 0.58
C ALA A 161 10.80 -8.09 1.31
N LEU A 162 10.49 -9.10 2.12
CA LEU A 162 9.34 -9.08 3.00
C LEU A 162 9.62 -8.11 4.15
N PRO A 163 8.70 -7.20 4.50
CA PRO A 163 8.86 -6.33 5.66
C PRO A 163 8.87 -7.12 6.98
N ASP A 164 9.66 -6.69 7.96
CA ASP A 164 9.87 -7.38 9.24
C ASP A 164 8.61 -7.59 10.08
N HIS A 165 7.58 -6.77 9.86
CA HIS A 165 6.28 -6.87 10.56
C HIS A 165 5.35 -7.94 9.98
N LEU A 166 5.73 -8.60 8.86
CA LEU A 166 4.95 -9.63 8.20
C LEU A 166 5.77 -10.93 8.11
N ILE A 167 5.09 -12.06 8.23
CA ILE A 167 5.66 -13.39 8.03
C ILE A 167 4.86 -14.07 6.93
N LEU A 168 5.55 -14.67 5.98
CA LEU A 168 4.96 -15.50 4.94
C LEU A 168 5.41 -16.94 5.14
N ASN A 169 4.48 -17.86 5.38
CA ASN A 169 4.79 -19.27 5.66
C ASN A 169 5.19 -20.05 4.42
N HIS A 170 5.19 -19.44 3.25
CA HIS A 170 5.54 -20.08 1.96
C HIS A 170 6.92 -20.80 1.96
N ARG A 171 7.80 -20.47 2.90
CA ARG A 171 9.16 -21.04 2.97
C ARG A 171 9.38 -22.02 4.14
N LEU A 172 8.37 -22.21 5.00
CA LEU A 172 8.56 -22.90 6.29
C LEU A 172 7.77 -24.21 6.44
N SER A 173 6.84 -24.52 5.53
CA SER A 173 6.00 -25.71 5.62
C SER A 173 5.91 -26.43 4.29
N ASP A 174 6.08 -27.75 4.34
CA ASP A 174 5.89 -28.65 3.18
C ASP A 174 4.41 -28.88 2.83
N ASP A 175 3.49 -28.37 3.67
CA ASP A 175 2.05 -28.55 3.48
C ASP A 175 1.50 -27.52 2.48
N PRO A 176 0.90 -27.95 1.33
CA PRO A 176 0.35 -27.06 0.30
C PRO A 176 -0.70 -26.06 0.83
N ARG A 177 -1.32 -26.40 1.99
CA ARG A 177 -2.32 -25.55 2.63
C ARG A 177 -1.72 -24.37 3.39
N ASP A 178 -0.49 -24.53 3.91
CA ASP A 178 0.21 -23.51 4.68
C ASP A 178 1.03 -22.57 3.79
N LEU A 179 1.36 -22.98 2.58
CA LEU A 179 2.13 -22.20 1.60
C LEU A 179 1.48 -20.86 1.22
N LEU A 180 0.16 -20.71 1.40
CA LEU A 180 -0.60 -19.51 1.04
C LEU A 180 -1.07 -18.73 2.26
N LYS A 181 -0.37 -18.87 3.40
CA LYS A 181 -0.68 -18.17 4.64
C LYS A 181 0.38 -17.12 4.94
N GLY A 182 -0.06 -15.93 5.28
CA GLY A 182 0.76 -14.88 5.85
C GLY A 182 0.25 -14.46 7.21
N SER A 183 1.10 -13.99 8.08
CA SER A 183 0.70 -13.47 9.40
C SER A 183 1.29 -12.09 9.67
N VAL A 184 0.57 -11.32 10.47
CA VAL A 184 1.01 -10.01 10.95
C VAL A 184 1.71 -10.20 12.29
N LYS A 185 3.01 -9.94 12.38
CA LYS A 185 3.81 -10.09 13.59
C LYS A 185 3.56 -8.94 14.57
N GLN A 186 3.70 -7.73 14.09
CA GLN A 186 3.63 -6.50 14.90
C GLN A 186 3.08 -5.32 14.10
N ILE A 187 2.84 -4.20 14.77
CA ILE A 187 2.50 -2.94 14.12
C ILE A 187 3.72 -2.42 13.36
N VAL A 188 3.50 -1.82 12.21
CA VAL A 188 4.57 -1.32 11.34
C VAL A 188 5.34 -0.18 12.00
N ASP A 189 6.65 -0.28 12.03
CA ASP A 189 7.54 0.83 12.38
C ASP A 189 7.81 1.72 11.16
N ARG A 190 8.35 2.94 11.39
CA ARG A 190 8.63 3.90 10.31
C ARG A 190 9.54 3.32 9.22
N GLU A 191 10.50 2.49 9.58
CA GLU A 191 11.44 1.86 8.67
C GLU A 191 10.78 0.79 7.79
N GLY A 192 9.77 0.09 8.31
CA GLY A 192 8.98 -0.92 7.60
C GLY A 192 8.00 -0.35 6.58
N VAL A 193 7.79 0.97 6.56
CA VAL A 193 6.91 1.62 5.59
C VAL A 193 7.50 1.54 4.18
N GLY A 194 6.71 1.04 3.25
CA GLY A 194 7.21 0.80 1.90
C GLY A 194 7.39 2.02 1.03
N LEU A 195 6.89 3.14 1.43
CA LEU A 195 7.10 4.41 0.76
C LEU A 195 8.16 5.22 1.54
N LYS A 196 9.43 4.78 1.44
CA LYS A 196 10.55 5.34 2.22
C LYS A 196 10.75 6.85 2.05
N GLU A 197 10.53 7.36 0.83
CA GLU A 197 10.75 8.76 0.46
C GLU A 197 9.63 9.72 0.88
N ILE A 198 8.59 9.23 1.55
CA ILE A 198 7.46 10.08 1.96
C ILE A 198 7.81 10.96 3.15
N LYS A 199 7.46 12.23 3.06
CA LYS A 199 7.56 13.20 4.15
C LYS A 199 6.20 13.39 4.80
N GLU A 200 5.87 12.54 5.77
CA GLU A 200 4.58 12.49 6.45
C GLU A 200 4.20 13.80 7.13
N LEU A 201 5.19 14.53 7.66
CA LEU A 201 4.96 15.84 8.33
C LEU A 201 4.36 16.87 7.37
N LEU A 202 4.78 16.87 6.09
CA LEU A 202 4.22 17.78 5.09
C LEU A 202 2.75 17.46 4.76
N VAL A 203 2.36 16.19 4.92
CA VAL A 203 0.96 15.78 4.77
C VAL A 203 0.12 16.24 5.95
N VAL A 204 0.64 16.09 7.16
CA VAL A 204 -0.02 16.60 8.39
C VAL A 204 -0.17 18.13 8.32
N GLU A 205 0.90 18.85 7.93
CA GLU A 205 0.84 20.30 7.73
C GLU A 205 -0.17 20.74 6.66
N TYR A 206 -0.32 19.97 5.57
CA TYR A 206 -1.32 20.27 4.54
C TYR A 206 -2.73 20.28 5.12
N TYR A 207 -3.03 19.30 5.97
CA TYR A 207 -4.36 19.18 6.57
C TYR A 207 -4.57 20.04 7.81
N SER A 208 -3.54 20.40 8.58
CA SER A 208 -3.66 21.27 9.75
C SER A 208 -4.22 22.66 9.41
N ARG A 209 -4.07 23.08 8.15
CA ARG A 209 -4.65 24.33 7.65
C ARG A 209 -6.09 24.22 7.15
N GLN A 210 -6.65 22.98 7.13
CA GLN A 210 -7.98 22.69 6.63
C GLN A 210 -8.90 22.08 7.71
N ILE A 211 -8.34 21.77 8.87
CA ILE A 211 -9.04 21.33 10.06
C ILE A 211 -9.05 22.44 11.08
#